data_e910c62709b5458360631ee4960132cc
#
_entry.id   e910c62709b5458360631ee4960132cc
#
_cell.length_a   1.000
_cell.length_b   1.000
_cell.length_c   1.000
_cell.angle_alpha   90.00
_cell.angle_beta   90.00
_cell.angle_gamma   90.00
#
_symmetry.space_group_name_H-M   'P 1'
#
loop_
_entity.id
_entity.type
_entity.pdbx_description
1 polymer ?
#
loop_
_entity_poly.entity_id
_entity_poly.type
_entity_poly.pdbx_seq_one_letter_code
_entity_poly.pdbx_strand_id
1 'polypeptide(L)'
;MHAGTDVPPVRPVPADRAFRAVRALPLVLAVLAALVGVGLPATGPAYAAVPDRWGFAYLDNPTPSPGYVPDTTRQWGSWPSPASNPVKVDKVGTGSYVVHFPLIAGPGGIAHVTAVARTGSWCQVRGWATAGSGQDVAVGCYRTGGAPEDNRFTVLYTTSSGVPSPAVGGYGYVFANPTGPVAAQYNSTGGTNAVGSGGTGVWKVWLPGLGQSTPAGNLEVTAVDAVNGARCKVADWSPSPTGQTVIVNCYNAGNVLYDTRWTLSYSEKRAVHGPALPPKSYGYLWFNGGVPAATSFNSSGAANTLAGSVPYTVNLPNIAVPPDTAQVTAFGPGPDHCTLAAPWNRSAGTVNLYPICFNASGSPLPSRFFTAYTSAS
;
A
#
# COMPACT_ATOMS: atom_id res chain seq x y z
N MET A 1 55.19 -27.57 -19.35
CA MET A 1 54.87 -28.83 -18.70
C MET A 1 53.36 -28.95 -18.68
N HIS A 2 52.85 -29.83 -19.54
CA HIS A 2 51.42 -30.14 -19.66
C HIS A 2 51.09 -31.28 -18.69
N ALA A 3 50.01 -31.16 -17.98
CA ALA A 3 49.36 -32.27 -17.31
C ALA A 3 47.89 -32.31 -17.73
N GLY A 4 47.58 -33.28 -18.59
CA GLY A 4 46.23 -33.62 -18.95
C GLY A 4 45.62 -34.51 -17.88
N THR A 5 44.30 -34.38 -17.70
CA THR A 5 43.49 -35.34 -16.92
C THR A 5 42.47 -35.99 -17.84
N ASP A 6 42.62 -37.31 -17.96
CA ASP A 6 41.75 -38.22 -18.71
C ASP A 6 40.38 -38.36 -18.05
N VAL A 7 39.31 -38.35 -18.89
CA VAL A 7 37.94 -38.70 -18.52
C VAL A 7 37.67 -40.11 -19.12
N PRO A 8 37.21 -41.11 -18.34
CA PRO A 8 36.90 -42.42 -18.84
C PRO A 8 35.49 -42.45 -19.51
N PRO A 9 35.29 -43.38 -20.50
CA PRO A 9 34.09 -43.46 -21.30
C PRO A 9 32.95 -44.23 -20.61
N VAL A 10 31.74 -43.76 -20.85
CA VAL A 10 30.47 -44.36 -20.42
C VAL A 10 30.12 -45.53 -21.35
N ARG A 11 29.82 -46.70 -20.77
CA ARG A 11 29.34 -47.91 -21.50
C ARG A 11 27.81 -47.87 -21.68
N PRO A 12 27.29 -48.37 -22.80
CA PRO A 12 25.89 -48.53 -23.02
C PRO A 12 25.36 -49.84 -22.43
N VAL A 13 24.10 -49.79 -21.93
CA VAL A 13 23.34 -50.94 -21.43
C VAL A 13 22.44 -51.47 -22.58
N PRO A 14 22.36 -52.79 -22.80
CA PRO A 14 21.60 -53.35 -23.90
C PRO A 14 20.11 -53.54 -23.61
N ALA A 15 19.31 -53.34 -24.64
CA ALA A 15 17.90 -53.71 -24.70
C ALA A 15 17.72 -55.21 -24.82
N ASP A 16 16.80 -55.78 -24.08
CA ASP A 16 16.34 -57.13 -24.37
C ASP A 16 14.80 -57.25 -24.42
N ARG A 17 14.42 -57.96 -25.44
CA ARG A 17 13.06 -58.24 -25.87
C ARG A 17 12.43 -59.35 -25.03
N ALA A 18 11.12 -59.37 -24.94
CA ALA A 18 10.37 -60.59 -25.18
C ALA A 18 8.86 -60.35 -25.33
N PHE A 19 8.40 -60.67 -26.51
CA PHE A 19 7.00 -60.95 -26.88
C PHE A 19 6.44 -62.14 -26.11
N ARG A 20 5.17 -62.11 -25.78
CA ARG A 20 4.25 -63.26 -26.00
C ARG A 20 2.77 -62.82 -25.95
N ALA A 21 2.12 -63.04 -27.06
CA ALA A 21 0.68 -63.02 -27.22
C ALA A 21 0.08 -64.37 -26.75
N VAL A 22 -1.17 -64.39 -26.33
CA VAL A 22 -2.15 -65.45 -26.59
C VAL A 22 -3.55 -65.06 -26.08
N ARG A 23 -4.50 -64.95 -27.08
CA ARG A 23 -5.87 -65.54 -27.23
C ARG A 23 -7.02 -65.12 -26.26
N ALA A 24 -8.01 -64.51 -26.93
CA ALA A 24 -9.37 -64.99 -27.23
C ALA A 24 -10.47 -64.84 -26.16
N LEU A 25 -11.47 -64.15 -26.61
CA LEU A 25 -12.86 -63.88 -26.17
C LEU A 25 -13.62 -65.07 -25.53
N PRO A 26 -14.71 -64.78 -24.74
CA PRO A 26 -15.98 -64.50 -25.39
C PRO A 26 -16.83 -63.32 -24.77
N LEU A 27 -17.77 -62.90 -25.63
CA LEU A 27 -18.86 -61.97 -25.41
C LEU A 27 -19.67 -62.25 -24.14
N VAL A 28 -19.91 -61.25 -23.33
CA VAL A 28 -21.09 -61.13 -22.49
C VAL A 28 -21.66 -59.71 -22.69
N LEU A 29 -22.84 -59.66 -23.30
CA LEU A 29 -23.66 -58.45 -23.34
C LEU A 29 -24.08 -58.09 -21.88
N ALA A 30 -23.59 -56.98 -21.34
CA ALA A 30 -24.18 -56.36 -20.19
C ALA A 30 -24.64 -54.96 -20.60
N VAL A 31 -25.94 -54.76 -20.58
CA VAL A 31 -26.59 -53.44 -20.77
C VAL A 31 -26.16 -52.56 -19.62
N LEU A 32 -25.25 -51.65 -19.88
CA LEU A 32 -24.95 -50.58 -18.92
C LEU A 32 -25.88 -49.41 -19.21
N ALA A 33 -26.83 -49.21 -18.31
CA ALA A 33 -27.56 -47.97 -18.17
C ALA A 33 -26.55 -46.85 -17.86
N ALA A 34 -26.36 -45.94 -18.80
CA ALA A 34 -25.57 -44.74 -18.60
C ALA A 34 -26.30 -43.81 -17.61
N LEU A 35 -25.97 -43.91 -16.34
CA LEU A 35 -26.22 -42.85 -15.36
C LEU A 35 -25.29 -41.69 -15.72
N VAL A 36 -25.81 -40.72 -16.44
CA VAL A 36 -25.23 -39.41 -16.56
C VAL A 36 -25.31 -38.77 -15.17
N GLY A 37 -24.28 -39.00 -14.38
CA GLY A 37 -24.05 -38.26 -13.17
C GLY A 37 -23.71 -36.81 -13.51
N VAL A 38 -24.74 -35.98 -13.56
CA VAL A 38 -24.53 -34.52 -13.50
C VAL A 38 -23.89 -34.25 -12.15
N GLY A 39 -22.56 -34.19 -12.15
CA GLY A 39 -21.81 -33.70 -11.00
C GLY A 39 -22.23 -32.25 -10.72
N LEU A 40 -23.15 -32.05 -9.78
CA LEU A 40 -23.38 -30.73 -9.22
C LEU A 40 -22.04 -30.25 -8.66
N PRO A 41 -21.55 -29.09 -9.11
CA PRO A 41 -20.38 -28.51 -8.46
C PRO A 41 -20.72 -28.40 -6.97
N ALA A 42 -19.91 -29.01 -6.13
CA ALA A 42 -20.00 -28.81 -4.69
C ALA A 42 -19.83 -27.30 -4.44
N THR A 43 -20.92 -26.61 -4.24
CA THR A 43 -20.91 -25.25 -3.74
C THR A 43 -20.40 -25.34 -2.31
N GLY A 44 -19.08 -25.20 -2.14
CA GLY A 44 -18.51 -24.93 -0.82
C GLY A 44 -19.25 -23.72 -0.24
N PRO A 45 -19.35 -23.61 1.08
CA PRO A 45 -19.99 -22.48 1.71
C PRO A 45 -19.39 -21.21 1.13
N ALA A 46 -20.22 -20.41 0.45
CA ALA A 46 -19.85 -19.09 0.03
C ALA A 46 -19.64 -18.29 1.32
N TYR A 47 -18.38 -18.18 1.77
CA TYR A 47 -18.06 -17.21 2.81
C TYR A 47 -18.47 -15.86 2.25
N ALA A 48 -19.47 -15.25 2.88
CA ALA A 48 -19.82 -13.87 2.56
C ALA A 48 -18.53 -13.04 2.66
N ALA A 49 -18.13 -12.43 1.56
CA ALA A 49 -16.94 -11.59 1.54
C ALA A 49 -17.12 -10.54 2.64
N VAL A 50 -16.18 -10.48 3.58
CA VAL A 50 -16.19 -9.43 4.59
C VAL A 50 -16.03 -8.12 3.84
N PRO A 51 -16.93 -7.14 4.01
CA PRO A 51 -16.82 -5.88 3.31
C PRO A 51 -15.47 -5.22 3.57
N ASP A 52 -14.87 -4.65 2.56
CA ASP A 52 -13.70 -3.80 2.73
C ASP A 52 -14.00 -2.70 3.74
N ARG A 53 -13.08 -2.46 4.65
CA ARG A 53 -13.21 -1.44 5.68
C ARG A 53 -12.10 -0.43 5.49
N TRP A 54 -12.47 0.82 5.41
CA TRP A 54 -11.51 1.90 5.25
C TRP A 54 -12.03 3.18 5.90
N GLY A 55 -11.10 4.05 6.26
CA GLY A 55 -11.38 5.38 6.75
C GLY A 55 -10.17 6.28 6.60
N PHE A 56 -10.42 7.56 6.42
CA PHE A 56 -9.38 8.58 6.39
C PHE A 56 -9.80 9.82 7.18
N ALA A 57 -8.81 10.56 7.65
CA ALA A 57 -8.99 11.85 8.30
C ALA A 57 -7.77 12.75 8.11
N TYR A 58 -7.99 14.04 8.10
CA TYR A 58 -6.95 15.05 8.20
C TYR A 58 -7.06 15.79 9.54
N LEU A 59 -6.08 15.63 10.41
CA LEU A 59 -5.97 16.41 11.63
C LEU A 59 -5.47 17.82 11.29
N ASP A 60 -6.36 18.78 11.33
CA ASP A 60 -6.12 20.19 11.00
C ASP A 60 -5.63 21.03 12.21
N ASN A 61 -5.90 20.56 13.43
CA ASN A 61 -5.46 21.16 14.68
C ASN A 61 -4.38 20.29 15.35
N PRO A 62 -3.11 20.72 15.45
CA PRO A 62 -2.05 19.91 16.06
C PRO A 62 -2.14 19.78 17.57
N THR A 63 -2.99 20.58 18.24
CA THR A 63 -3.20 20.55 19.69
C THR A 63 -4.69 20.40 20.03
N PRO A 64 -5.34 19.32 19.56
CA PRO A 64 -6.77 19.12 19.75
C PRO A 64 -7.10 18.84 21.23
N SER A 65 -8.29 19.28 21.65
CA SER A 65 -8.91 18.80 22.89
C SER A 65 -9.36 17.33 22.75
N PRO A 66 -9.57 16.59 23.84
CA PRO A 66 -10.08 15.23 23.77
C PRO A 66 -11.40 15.15 22.99
N GLY A 67 -11.52 14.14 22.14
CA GLY A 67 -12.69 13.91 21.28
C GLY A 67 -12.83 14.92 20.15
N TYR A 68 -11.77 15.59 19.76
CA TYR A 68 -11.77 16.57 18.66
C TYR A 68 -12.26 15.94 17.35
N VAL A 69 -13.19 16.60 16.68
CA VAL A 69 -13.66 16.23 15.33
C VAL A 69 -12.87 17.04 14.30
N PRO A 70 -12.01 16.40 13.49
CA PRO A 70 -11.29 17.07 12.42
C PRO A 70 -12.22 17.64 11.34
N ASP A 71 -11.64 18.40 10.39
CA ASP A 71 -12.36 18.96 9.23
C ASP A 71 -13.22 17.89 8.54
N THR A 72 -14.54 18.05 8.63
CA THR A 72 -15.51 17.10 8.10
C THR A 72 -15.48 16.95 6.58
N THR A 73 -14.88 17.91 5.88
CA THR A 73 -14.66 17.83 4.43
C THR A 73 -13.40 17.04 4.06
N ARG A 74 -12.66 16.55 5.07
CA ARG A 74 -11.41 15.79 4.92
C ARG A 74 -11.36 14.56 5.82
N GLN A 75 -12.52 13.99 6.12
CA GLN A 75 -12.67 12.73 6.80
C GLN A 75 -13.87 11.96 6.26
N TRP A 76 -13.73 10.65 6.12
CA TRP A 76 -14.80 9.75 5.68
C TRP A 76 -14.38 8.31 5.86
N GLY A 77 -15.31 7.38 5.67
CA GLY A 77 -15.01 5.96 5.63
C GLY A 77 -16.19 5.08 5.27
N SER A 78 -15.96 3.78 5.26
CA SER A 78 -16.92 2.77 4.81
C SER A 78 -18.01 2.42 5.84
N TRP A 79 -18.09 3.13 6.96
CA TRP A 79 -19.15 2.91 7.96
C TRP A 79 -20.44 3.65 7.60
N PRO A 80 -21.59 3.20 8.15
CA PRO A 80 -22.86 3.86 7.94
C PRO A 80 -22.89 5.31 8.47
N SER A 81 -23.42 6.20 7.66
CA SER A 81 -23.65 7.62 8.03
C SER A 81 -22.39 8.34 8.56
N PRO A 82 -21.29 8.41 7.79
CA PRO A 82 -20.05 9.04 8.27
C PRO A 82 -20.25 10.50 8.71
N ALA A 83 -21.16 11.23 8.07
CA ALA A 83 -21.46 12.61 8.46
C ALA A 83 -22.04 12.73 9.89
N SER A 84 -22.79 11.73 10.35
CA SER A 84 -23.37 11.68 11.71
C SER A 84 -22.47 10.97 12.71
N ASN A 85 -21.53 10.18 12.24
CA ASN A 85 -20.53 9.44 13.03
C ASN A 85 -19.11 9.87 12.58
N PRO A 86 -18.68 11.08 12.91
CA PRO A 86 -17.38 11.56 12.45
C PRO A 86 -16.23 10.85 13.15
N VAL A 87 -15.07 10.87 12.51
CA VAL A 87 -13.79 10.52 13.13
C VAL A 87 -13.53 11.45 14.30
N LYS A 88 -12.96 10.92 15.38
CA LYS A 88 -12.49 11.69 16.53
C LYS A 88 -11.00 11.52 16.70
N VAL A 89 -10.34 12.52 17.27
CA VAL A 89 -8.91 12.47 17.57
C VAL A 89 -8.67 12.91 19.01
N ASP A 90 -7.90 12.10 19.71
CA ASP A 90 -7.36 12.44 21.02
C ASP A 90 -5.86 12.69 20.93
N LYS A 91 -5.40 13.78 21.52
CA LYS A 91 -3.99 14.02 21.77
C LYS A 91 -3.62 13.38 23.11
N VAL A 92 -2.73 12.40 23.09
CA VAL A 92 -2.31 11.65 24.29
C VAL A 92 -0.93 12.05 24.79
N GLY A 93 -0.26 12.98 24.12
CA GLY A 93 1.05 13.54 24.50
C GLY A 93 1.59 14.44 23.39
N THR A 94 2.75 15.04 23.60
CA THR A 94 3.42 15.82 22.54
C THR A 94 3.71 14.90 21.35
N GLY A 95 3.24 15.31 20.17
CA GLY A 95 3.37 14.54 18.92
C GLY A 95 2.67 13.17 18.94
N SER A 96 1.80 12.90 19.89
CA SER A 96 1.18 11.59 20.06
C SER A 96 -0.33 11.70 20.04
N TYR A 97 -0.97 10.94 19.13
CA TYR A 97 -2.39 11.02 18.86
C TYR A 97 -3.01 9.63 18.70
N VAL A 98 -4.31 9.53 19.01
CA VAL A 98 -5.15 8.39 18.65
C VAL A 98 -6.28 8.88 17.76
N VAL A 99 -6.42 8.28 16.60
CA VAL A 99 -7.48 8.56 15.63
C VAL A 99 -8.50 7.44 15.72
N HIS A 100 -9.73 7.78 16.06
CA HIS A 100 -10.85 6.84 16.28
C HIS A 100 -11.74 6.80 15.05
N PHE A 101 -11.61 5.76 14.25
CA PHE A 101 -12.51 5.47 13.12
C PHE A 101 -13.70 4.67 13.63
N PRO A 102 -14.94 5.18 13.55
CA PRO A 102 -16.09 4.46 14.07
C PRO A 102 -16.49 3.27 13.18
N LEU A 103 -17.04 2.22 13.79
CA LEU A 103 -17.77 1.13 13.14
C LEU A 103 -17.01 0.33 12.05
N ILE A 104 -15.68 0.41 12.01
CA ILE A 104 -14.86 -0.35 11.06
C ILE A 104 -13.89 -1.31 11.75
N ALA A 105 -14.20 -1.72 12.98
CA ALA A 105 -13.40 -2.69 13.70
C ALA A 105 -13.12 -3.95 12.88
N GLY A 106 -11.87 -4.36 12.82
CA GLY A 106 -11.46 -5.58 12.16
C GLY A 106 -9.97 -5.88 12.34
N PRO A 107 -9.59 -7.15 12.28
CA PRO A 107 -8.19 -7.53 12.36
C PRO A 107 -7.46 -7.19 11.05
N GLY A 108 -6.14 -7.07 11.15
CA GLY A 108 -5.27 -6.88 9.99
C GLY A 108 -5.30 -5.46 9.43
N GLY A 109 -5.26 -5.34 8.11
CA GLY A 109 -5.21 -4.06 7.41
C GLY A 109 -3.86 -3.37 7.48
N ILE A 110 -3.84 -2.16 6.94
CA ILE A 110 -2.70 -1.24 6.96
C ILE A 110 -3.14 0.18 7.31
N ALA A 111 -2.20 0.99 7.79
CA ALA A 111 -2.41 2.41 7.95
C ALA A 111 -1.27 3.20 7.30
N HIS A 112 -1.60 4.32 6.66
CA HIS A 112 -0.65 5.29 6.12
C HIS A 112 -0.84 6.64 6.79
N VAL A 113 0.26 7.36 6.99
CA VAL A 113 0.25 8.70 7.57
C VAL A 113 1.23 9.58 6.81
N THR A 114 0.76 10.79 6.45
CA THR A 114 1.59 11.83 5.87
C THR A 114 1.50 13.09 6.74
N ALA A 115 2.63 13.62 7.20
CA ALA A 115 2.67 14.90 7.90
C ALA A 115 2.28 16.06 6.97
N VAL A 116 1.66 17.10 7.54
CA VAL A 116 1.33 18.35 6.83
C VAL A 116 2.08 19.50 7.48
N ALA A 117 3.31 19.74 7.01
CA ALA A 117 4.25 20.70 7.57
C ALA A 117 5.23 21.24 6.52
N ARG A 118 5.73 22.45 6.73
CA ARG A 118 6.82 23.06 5.94
C ARG A 118 8.19 22.87 6.57
N THR A 119 8.27 22.10 7.62
CA THR A 119 9.50 21.76 8.36
C THR A 119 9.88 20.32 8.06
N GLY A 120 11.11 19.91 8.37
CA GLY A 120 11.57 18.53 8.24
C GLY A 120 10.93 17.56 9.23
N SER A 121 9.72 17.86 9.70
CA SER A 121 8.92 16.99 10.57
C SER A 121 8.30 15.85 9.76
N TRP A 122 8.10 14.72 10.42
CA TRP A 122 7.38 13.58 9.83
C TRP A 122 6.40 12.98 10.84
N CYS A 123 5.43 12.25 10.33
CA CYS A 123 4.55 11.44 11.15
C CYS A 123 4.63 9.96 10.71
N GLN A 124 4.40 9.06 11.65
CA GLN A 124 4.38 7.62 11.47
C GLN A 124 3.19 7.00 12.18
N VAL A 125 2.87 5.79 11.83
CA VAL A 125 1.94 4.96 12.59
C VAL A 125 2.69 4.36 13.80
N ARG A 126 2.10 4.40 14.98
CA ARG A 126 2.61 3.69 16.16
C ARG A 126 2.00 2.31 16.31
N GLY A 127 0.83 2.10 15.77
CA GLY A 127 0.08 0.87 15.74
C GLY A 127 -1.41 1.13 15.51
N TRP A 128 -2.18 0.08 15.37
CA TRP A 128 -3.63 0.16 15.35
C TRP A 128 -4.25 -1.07 16.02
N ALA A 129 -5.45 -0.90 16.55
CA ALA A 129 -6.21 -1.95 17.22
C ALA A 129 -7.70 -1.69 17.12
N THR A 130 -8.49 -2.75 17.24
CA THR A 130 -9.94 -2.62 17.39
C THR A 130 -10.27 -2.01 18.75
N ALA A 131 -11.21 -1.07 18.77
CA ALA A 131 -11.74 -0.42 19.96
C ALA A 131 -13.27 -0.49 19.95
N GLY A 132 -13.84 -1.48 20.62
CA GLY A 132 -15.26 -1.79 20.50
C GLY A 132 -15.65 -2.11 19.06
N SER A 133 -16.57 -1.35 18.48
CA SER A 133 -16.95 -1.46 17.06
C SER A 133 -16.07 -0.65 16.12
N GLY A 134 -15.17 0.19 16.64
CA GLY A 134 -14.30 1.09 15.88
C GLY A 134 -12.89 0.55 15.72
N GLN A 135 -12.09 1.32 14.97
CA GLN A 135 -10.67 1.08 14.75
C GLN A 135 -9.87 2.30 15.22
N ASP A 136 -9.00 2.09 16.19
CA ASP A 136 -8.07 3.11 16.64
C ASP A 136 -6.75 3.01 15.87
N VAL A 137 -6.24 4.16 15.41
CA VAL A 137 -4.91 4.28 14.81
C VAL A 137 -4.09 5.27 15.63
N ALA A 138 -3.03 4.76 16.26
CA ALA A 138 -2.08 5.59 17.00
C ALA A 138 -1.05 6.19 16.04
N VAL A 139 -0.87 7.51 16.10
CA VAL A 139 0.04 8.30 15.27
C VAL A 139 1.10 8.96 16.15
N GLY A 140 2.35 8.91 15.70
CA GLY A 140 3.47 9.64 16.30
C GLY A 140 4.06 10.63 15.31
N CYS A 141 4.23 11.88 15.69
CA CYS A 141 4.87 12.91 14.89
C CYS A 141 6.16 13.39 15.57
N TYR A 142 7.17 13.67 14.76
CA TYR A 142 8.52 13.99 15.22
C TYR A 142 9.11 15.12 14.38
N ARG A 143 9.96 15.93 15.00
CA ARG A 143 10.83 16.87 14.27
C ARG A 143 12.15 16.21 13.90
N THR A 144 12.91 16.86 13.03
CA THR A 144 14.30 16.50 12.74
C THR A 144 15.08 16.26 14.02
N GLY A 145 15.80 15.14 14.09
CA GLY A 145 16.48 14.67 15.30
C GLY A 145 15.62 13.76 16.19
N GLY A 146 14.34 13.51 15.86
CA GLY A 146 13.51 12.49 16.49
C GLY A 146 12.79 12.89 17.78
N ALA A 147 12.86 14.16 18.19
CA ALA A 147 12.05 14.61 19.31
C ALA A 147 10.56 14.69 18.88
N PRO A 148 9.62 14.25 19.75
CA PRO A 148 8.19 14.40 19.48
C PRO A 148 7.80 15.84 19.20
N GLU A 149 6.89 16.06 18.25
CA GLU A 149 6.40 17.37 17.86
C GLU A 149 4.92 17.32 17.48
N ASP A 150 4.16 18.27 18.02
CA ASP A 150 2.75 18.41 17.64
C ASP A 150 2.65 18.88 16.19
N ASN A 151 1.91 18.11 15.38
CA ASN A 151 1.83 18.37 13.95
C ASN A 151 0.47 18.02 13.38
N ARG A 152 0.14 18.63 12.24
CA ARG A 152 -0.99 18.22 11.40
C ARG A 152 -0.58 17.04 10.55
N PHE A 153 -1.53 16.15 10.26
CA PHE A 153 -1.28 14.98 9.41
C PHE A 153 -2.57 14.50 8.75
N THR A 154 -2.42 13.81 7.64
CA THR A 154 -3.48 12.99 7.06
C THR A 154 -3.19 11.53 7.38
N VAL A 155 -4.23 10.77 7.72
CA VAL A 155 -4.16 9.36 8.06
C VAL A 155 -5.20 8.58 7.27
N LEU A 156 -4.81 7.39 6.84
CA LEU A 156 -5.65 6.43 6.15
C LEU A 156 -5.50 5.07 6.84
N TYR A 157 -6.64 4.40 7.10
CA TYR A 157 -6.69 2.99 7.46
C TYR A 157 -7.49 2.22 6.42
N THR A 158 -7.02 1.04 6.05
CA THR A 158 -7.77 0.16 5.14
C THR A 158 -7.48 -1.30 5.43
N THR A 159 -8.50 -2.12 5.28
CA THR A 159 -8.40 -3.57 5.24
C THR A 159 -9.23 -4.11 4.09
N SER A 160 -8.67 -5.07 3.39
CA SER A 160 -9.33 -5.80 2.34
C SER A 160 -9.24 -7.27 2.67
N SER A 161 -10.34 -7.96 2.66
CA SER A 161 -10.46 -9.35 3.10
C SER A 161 -11.48 -10.12 2.26
N GLY A 162 -11.75 -9.67 1.08
CA GLY A 162 -12.78 -10.23 0.24
C GLY A 162 -12.27 -11.06 -0.92
N VAL A 163 -13.20 -11.49 -1.74
CA VAL A 163 -12.93 -12.06 -3.04
C VAL A 163 -12.21 -11.01 -3.89
N PRO A 164 -11.11 -11.37 -4.57
CA PRO A 164 -10.44 -10.46 -5.48
C PRO A 164 -11.45 -9.87 -6.44
N SER A 165 -11.56 -8.56 -6.46
CA SER A 165 -12.44 -7.91 -7.42
C SER A 165 -11.79 -7.96 -8.79
N PRO A 166 -12.42 -8.51 -9.82
CA PRO A 166 -11.94 -8.43 -11.20
C PRO A 166 -12.06 -7.01 -11.77
N ALA A 167 -12.54 -6.06 -10.96
CA ALA A 167 -12.71 -4.68 -11.38
C ALA A 167 -11.39 -4.06 -11.83
N VAL A 168 -11.52 -3.03 -12.62
CA VAL A 168 -10.45 -2.27 -13.25
C VAL A 168 -9.33 -1.91 -12.27
N GLY A 169 -8.09 -2.23 -12.61
CA GLY A 169 -6.89 -1.87 -11.89
C GLY A 169 -6.45 -2.84 -10.79
N GLY A 170 -5.22 -2.72 -10.34
CA GLY A 170 -4.58 -3.55 -9.34
C GLY A 170 -4.51 -2.89 -7.97
N TYR A 171 -4.65 -3.69 -6.91
CA TYR A 171 -4.42 -3.26 -5.55
C TYR A 171 -3.78 -4.35 -4.72
N GLY A 172 -2.79 -3.98 -3.94
CA GLY A 172 -2.17 -4.89 -2.99
C GLY A 172 -1.54 -4.14 -1.84
N TYR A 173 -1.48 -4.78 -0.68
CA TYR A 173 -0.76 -4.23 0.46
C TYR A 173 -0.05 -5.30 1.29
N VAL A 174 0.90 -4.83 2.09
CA VAL A 174 1.65 -5.62 3.04
C VAL A 174 1.81 -4.82 4.34
N PHE A 175 1.58 -5.47 5.48
CA PHE A 175 2.10 -5.06 6.79
C PHE A 175 3.20 -6.03 7.19
N ALA A 176 4.43 -5.56 7.25
CA ALA A 176 5.61 -6.37 7.48
C ALA A 176 6.16 -6.20 8.90
N ASN A 177 6.62 -7.32 9.47
CA ASN A 177 7.39 -7.34 10.71
C ASN A 177 8.91 -7.29 10.41
N PRO A 178 9.74 -6.74 11.30
CA PRO A 178 11.18 -6.62 11.07
C PRO A 178 11.92 -7.96 11.07
N THR A 179 11.38 -8.99 11.68
CA THR A 179 12.06 -10.27 11.89
C THR A 179 11.30 -11.47 11.34
N GLY A 180 10.28 -11.26 10.50
CA GLY A 180 9.49 -12.42 10.21
C GLY A 180 8.37 -12.25 9.20
N PRO A 181 7.34 -13.06 9.34
CA PRO A 181 6.29 -13.14 8.35
C PRO A 181 5.51 -11.83 8.21
N VAL A 182 4.90 -11.69 7.07
CA VAL A 182 3.90 -10.66 6.80
C VAL A 182 2.78 -10.76 7.82
N ALA A 183 2.52 -9.68 8.57
CA ALA A 183 1.50 -9.64 9.61
C ALA A 183 0.08 -9.50 9.04
N ALA A 184 -0.05 -8.76 7.93
CA ALA A 184 -1.28 -8.66 7.16
C ALA A 184 -0.94 -8.40 5.70
N GLN A 185 -1.76 -8.91 4.79
CA GLN A 185 -1.59 -8.67 3.37
C GLN A 185 -2.92 -8.79 2.62
N TYR A 186 -2.95 -8.18 1.48
CA TYR A 186 -4.00 -8.35 0.49
C TYR A 186 -3.40 -8.23 -0.93
N ASN A 187 -3.97 -8.96 -1.88
CA ASN A 187 -3.63 -8.83 -3.28
C ASN A 187 -4.88 -9.08 -4.11
N SER A 188 -5.28 -8.11 -4.91
CA SER A 188 -6.52 -8.15 -5.71
C SER A 188 -6.52 -9.23 -6.79
N THR A 189 -5.38 -9.86 -7.07
CA THR A 189 -5.28 -10.99 -8.01
C THR A 189 -5.41 -12.34 -7.31
N GLY A 190 -5.52 -12.36 -5.97
CA GLY A 190 -5.52 -13.59 -5.18
C GLY A 190 -4.12 -14.15 -4.92
N GLY A 191 -3.06 -13.51 -5.41
CA GLY A 191 -1.68 -13.92 -5.17
C GLY A 191 -1.24 -13.65 -3.72
N THR A 192 -0.25 -14.39 -3.25
CA THR A 192 0.38 -14.15 -1.94
C THR A 192 1.59 -13.24 -2.11
N ASN A 193 1.56 -12.08 -1.46
CA ASN A 193 2.69 -11.16 -1.45
C ASN A 193 3.85 -11.74 -0.64
N ALA A 194 5.07 -11.49 -1.06
CA ALA A 194 6.27 -11.96 -0.37
C ALA A 194 7.15 -10.79 0.08
N VAL A 195 7.76 -10.96 1.25
CA VAL A 195 8.73 -10.00 1.81
C VAL A 195 10.00 -10.75 2.17
N GLY A 196 11.13 -10.27 1.69
CA GLY A 196 12.46 -10.76 2.03
C GLY A 196 13.34 -9.66 2.59
N SER A 197 14.24 -9.99 3.51
CA SER A 197 15.25 -9.06 4.01
C SER A 197 16.33 -8.82 2.97
N GLY A 198 16.71 -7.55 2.80
CA GLY A 198 17.89 -7.10 2.06
C GLY A 198 19.04 -6.63 2.96
N GLY A 199 18.95 -6.86 4.26
CA GLY A 199 19.83 -6.35 5.31
C GLY A 199 19.07 -5.42 6.27
N THR A 200 19.78 -4.90 7.27
CA THR A 200 19.18 -3.99 8.26
C THR A 200 18.45 -2.82 7.59
N GLY A 201 17.19 -2.64 7.92
CA GLY A 201 16.35 -1.57 7.40
C GLY A 201 16.00 -1.67 5.91
N VAL A 202 16.30 -2.78 5.25
CA VAL A 202 16.06 -2.97 3.81
C VAL A 202 15.22 -4.20 3.56
N TRP A 203 14.13 -4.05 2.81
CA TRP A 203 13.26 -5.16 2.45
C TRP A 203 12.93 -5.16 0.96
N LYS A 204 12.88 -6.36 0.39
CA LYS A 204 12.39 -6.60 -0.97
C LYS A 204 10.99 -7.17 -0.89
N VAL A 205 10.04 -6.49 -1.51
CA VAL A 205 8.65 -6.91 -1.61
C VAL A 205 8.37 -7.39 -3.02
N TRP A 206 7.67 -8.51 -3.12
CA TRP A 206 7.13 -9.02 -4.37
C TRP A 206 5.61 -9.08 -4.30
N LEU A 207 4.93 -8.42 -5.23
CA LEU A 207 3.47 -8.39 -5.38
C LEU A 207 3.09 -9.13 -6.68
N PRO A 208 2.84 -10.45 -6.61
CA PRO A 208 2.57 -11.27 -7.80
C PRO A 208 1.24 -10.91 -8.45
N GLY A 209 1.17 -11.06 -9.77
CA GLY A 209 -0.05 -10.82 -10.54
C GLY A 209 -0.43 -9.33 -10.71
N LEU A 210 0.16 -8.42 -9.95
CA LEU A 210 -0.02 -6.97 -10.09
C LEU A 210 0.96 -6.40 -11.12
N GLY A 211 1.30 -7.20 -12.13
CA GLY A 211 2.32 -6.88 -13.11
C GLY A 211 1.89 -5.86 -14.15
N GLN A 212 2.88 -5.08 -14.59
CA GLN A 212 2.79 -4.17 -15.74
C GLN A 212 4.13 -4.22 -16.48
N SER A 213 4.10 -4.08 -17.80
CA SER A 213 5.33 -4.06 -18.61
C SER A 213 6.14 -2.76 -18.45
N THR A 214 5.50 -1.71 -17.97
CA THR A 214 6.11 -0.40 -17.70
C THR A 214 5.71 0.07 -16.31
N PRO A 215 6.44 1.01 -15.67
CA PRO A 215 6.01 1.62 -14.43
C PRO A 215 4.58 2.14 -14.53
N ALA A 216 3.69 1.63 -13.71
CA ALA A 216 2.29 2.06 -13.61
C ALA A 216 1.79 1.87 -12.19
N GLY A 217 1.04 2.82 -11.66
CA GLY A 217 0.49 2.78 -10.31
C GLY A 217 1.13 3.78 -9.36
N ASN A 218 0.73 3.66 -8.10
CA ASN A 218 1.19 4.45 -6.97
C ASN A 218 1.63 3.53 -5.83
N LEU A 219 2.62 3.96 -5.07
CA LEU A 219 3.13 3.27 -3.89
C LEU A 219 3.08 4.19 -2.68
N GLU A 220 2.52 3.69 -1.58
CA GLU A 220 2.60 4.36 -0.28
C GLU A 220 3.31 3.48 0.72
N VAL A 221 4.23 4.05 1.50
CA VAL A 221 4.98 3.36 2.54
C VAL A 221 5.00 4.19 3.80
N THR A 222 4.71 3.56 4.94
CA THR A 222 4.71 4.22 6.25
C THR A 222 5.39 3.33 7.29
N ALA A 223 6.27 3.90 8.12
CA ALA A 223 6.84 3.21 9.26
C ALA A 223 5.78 2.92 10.33
N VAL A 224 5.92 1.77 11.00
CA VAL A 224 5.07 1.39 12.14
C VAL A 224 5.96 1.08 13.34
N ASP A 225 6.17 2.06 14.21
CA ASP A 225 6.98 1.91 15.41
C ASP A 225 6.27 2.53 16.63
N ALA A 226 6.04 1.72 17.65
CA ALA A 226 5.33 2.16 18.86
C ALA A 226 6.17 3.05 19.77
N VAL A 227 7.49 2.98 19.65
CA VAL A 227 8.44 3.55 20.63
C VAL A 227 9.31 4.62 19.99
N ASN A 228 9.93 4.32 18.87
CA ASN A 228 10.96 5.18 18.26
C ASN A 228 10.40 5.96 17.07
N GLY A 229 10.98 7.14 16.82
CA GLY A 229 10.76 7.83 15.56
C GLY A 229 11.45 7.08 14.42
N ALA A 230 10.68 6.62 13.45
CA ALA A 230 11.16 5.90 12.28
C ALA A 230 10.51 6.46 11.00
N ARG A 231 11.17 6.24 9.87
CA ARG A 231 10.66 6.62 8.54
C ARG A 231 10.93 5.49 7.57
N CYS A 232 9.93 5.10 6.80
CA CYS A 232 10.10 4.15 5.72
C CYS A 232 9.69 4.81 4.40
N LYS A 233 10.31 4.38 3.32
CA LYS A 233 10.10 4.93 1.97
C LYS A 233 10.31 3.86 0.91
N VAL A 234 9.88 4.16 -0.31
CA VAL A 234 10.24 3.37 -1.48
C VAL A 234 11.66 3.74 -1.92
N ALA A 235 12.61 2.81 -1.78
CA ALA A 235 13.99 3.03 -2.21
C ALA A 235 14.17 2.75 -3.70
N ASP A 236 13.47 1.74 -4.22
CA ASP A 236 13.47 1.38 -5.64
C ASP A 236 12.16 0.65 -6.01
N TRP A 237 11.83 0.70 -7.29
CA TRP A 237 10.64 0.07 -7.85
C TRP A 237 10.91 -0.47 -9.25
N SER A 238 10.70 -1.76 -9.41
CA SER A 238 10.90 -2.48 -10.67
C SER A 238 9.63 -3.25 -11.04
N PRO A 239 8.80 -2.72 -11.95
CA PRO A 239 7.66 -3.44 -12.49
C PRO A 239 8.09 -4.55 -13.44
N SER A 240 7.30 -5.61 -13.51
CA SER A 240 7.43 -6.67 -14.52
C SER A 240 6.04 -7.11 -14.99
N PRO A 241 5.92 -7.83 -16.09
CA PRO A 241 4.62 -8.35 -16.54
C PRO A 241 3.94 -9.28 -15.53
N THR A 242 4.70 -9.91 -14.62
CA THR A 242 4.20 -10.91 -13.67
C THR A 242 4.00 -10.35 -12.25
N GLY A 243 4.44 -9.13 -11.98
CA GLY A 243 4.28 -8.52 -10.65
C GLY A 243 5.12 -7.27 -10.45
N GLN A 244 5.04 -6.70 -9.23
CA GLN A 244 5.79 -5.54 -8.81
C GLN A 244 6.88 -5.95 -7.83
N THR A 245 8.13 -5.55 -8.07
CA THR A 245 9.20 -5.60 -7.08
C THR A 245 9.40 -4.22 -6.48
N VAL A 246 9.32 -4.10 -5.16
CA VAL A 246 9.52 -2.85 -4.44
C VAL A 246 10.61 -3.04 -3.39
N ILE A 247 11.57 -2.12 -3.35
CA ILE A 247 12.55 -2.05 -2.26
C ILE A 247 12.08 -0.99 -1.26
N VAL A 248 11.92 -1.39 -0.02
CA VAL A 248 11.57 -0.51 1.09
C VAL A 248 12.79 -0.31 1.96
N ASN A 249 13.15 0.95 2.20
CA ASN A 249 14.17 1.31 3.18
C ASN A 249 13.51 2.01 4.36
N CYS A 250 13.90 1.61 5.57
CA CYS A 250 13.49 2.26 6.81
C CYS A 250 14.70 2.82 7.54
N TYR A 251 14.50 3.96 8.19
CA TYR A 251 15.53 4.70 8.91
C TYR A 251 15.02 5.08 10.30
N ASN A 252 15.90 5.09 11.28
CA ASN A 252 15.62 5.69 12.58
C ASN A 252 15.72 7.23 12.53
N ALA A 253 15.46 7.90 13.64
CA ALA A 253 15.56 9.35 13.76
C ALA A 253 17.00 9.89 13.52
N GLY A 254 18.02 9.06 13.70
CA GLY A 254 19.42 9.34 13.39
C GLY A 254 19.81 9.14 11.92
N ASN A 255 18.84 8.87 11.05
CA ASN A 255 19.06 8.63 9.62
C ASN A 255 19.88 7.37 9.27
N VAL A 256 19.94 6.42 10.18
CA VAL A 256 20.61 5.13 9.99
C VAL A 256 19.55 4.10 9.62
N LEU A 257 19.88 3.18 8.70
CA LEU A 257 19.01 2.06 8.36
C LEU A 257 18.62 1.29 9.63
N TYR A 258 17.33 0.99 9.75
CA TYR A 258 16.76 0.53 11.00
C TYR A 258 15.63 -0.47 10.77
N ASP A 259 15.71 -1.60 11.46
CA ASP A 259 14.68 -2.63 11.42
C ASP A 259 13.47 -2.18 12.24
N THR A 260 12.38 -1.89 11.56
CA THR A 260 11.09 -1.56 12.15
C THR A 260 9.97 -2.22 11.35
N ARG A 261 8.77 -2.24 11.88
CA ARG A 261 7.57 -2.62 11.12
C ARG A 261 7.22 -1.51 10.14
N TRP A 262 6.57 -1.87 9.05
CA TRP A 262 6.13 -0.91 8.04
C TRP A 262 4.95 -1.45 7.24
N THR A 263 4.20 -0.53 6.67
CA THR A 263 3.13 -0.81 5.72
C THR A 263 3.53 -0.34 4.33
N LEU A 264 3.09 -1.10 3.32
CA LEU A 264 3.17 -0.74 1.91
C LEU A 264 1.84 -1.01 1.26
N SER A 265 1.36 -0.10 0.42
CA SER A 265 0.30 -0.35 -0.55
C SER A 265 0.73 0.01 -1.96
N TYR A 266 0.22 -0.76 -2.91
CA TYR A 266 0.29 -0.53 -4.34
C TYR A 266 -1.11 -0.36 -4.88
N SER A 267 -1.33 0.68 -5.67
CA SER A 267 -2.61 0.91 -6.36
C SER A 267 -2.37 1.30 -7.82
N GLU A 268 -3.00 0.60 -8.76
CA GLU A 268 -2.98 0.91 -10.19
C GLU A 268 -4.41 1.12 -10.65
N LYS A 269 -4.71 2.35 -11.12
CA LYS A 269 -6.10 2.78 -11.47
C LYS A 269 -7.11 2.48 -10.37
N ARG A 270 -6.69 2.66 -9.13
CA ARG A 270 -7.48 2.44 -7.91
C ARG A 270 -7.25 3.57 -6.92
N ALA A 271 -8.25 3.80 -6.10
CA ALA A 271 -8.13 4.66 -4.93
C ALA A 271 -7.10 4.11 -3.94
N VAL A 272 -6.42 4.99 -3.22
CA VAL A 272 -5.37 4.60 -2.26
C VAL A 272 -5.89 3.75 -1.10
N HIS A 273 -7.18 3.81 -0.79
CA HIS A 273 -7.79 3.01 0.28
C HIS A 273 -8.28 1.62 -0.15
N GLY A 274 -8.03 1.22 -1.38
CA GLY A 274 -8.17 -0.18 -1.75
C GLY A 274 -9.29 -0.53 -2.73
N PRO A 275 -9.75 -1.80 -2.72
CA PRO A 275 -10.61 -2.35 -3.75
C PRO A 275 -12.10 -2.09 -3.56
N ALA A 276 -12.50 -1.40 -2.50
CA ALA A 276 -13.88 -0.97 -2.33
C ALA A 276 -14.40 -0.38 -3.64
N LEU A 277 -15.70 -0.40 -3.85
CA LEU A 277 -16.32 0.25 -5.00
C LEU A 277 -15.63 1.61 -5.18
N PRO A 278 -14.91 1.80 -6.28
CA PRO A 278 -13.99 2.90 -6.38
C PRO A 278 -14.75 4.20 -6.23
N PRO A 279 -14.27 5.14 -5.42
CA PRO A 279 -14.68 6.51 -5.55
C PRO A 279 -14.46 6.92 -7.01
N LYS A 280 -15.32 7.77 -7.50
CA LYS A 280 -15.23 8.25 -8.89
C LYS A 280 -14.10 9.27 -9.07
N SER A 281 -13.60 9.83 -7.96
CA SER A 281 -12.68 10.97 -7.97
C SER A 281 -11.41 10.64 -7.22
N TYR A 282 -10.40 10.16 -7.93
CA TYR A 282 -9.07 9.85 -7.39
C TYR A 282 -7.99 10.00 -8.48
N GLY A 283 -6.77 10.20 -8.02
CA GLY A 283 -5.62 10.32 -8.93
C GLY A 283 -4.31 10.22 -8.16
N TYR A 284 -3.25 9.94 -8.89
CA TYR A 284 -1.90 9.86 -8.34
C TYR A 284 -0.85 10.29 -9.35
N LEU A 285 0.34 10.58 -8.85
CA LEU A 285 1.49 10.94 -9.64
C LEU A 285 2.77 10.44 -8.97
N TRP A 286 3.63 9.75 -9.73
CA TRP A 286 5.00 9.45 -9.34
C TRP A 286 5.96 10.41 -10.04
N PHE A 287 6.67 11.20 -9.25
CA PHE A 287 7.77 12.04 -9.73
C PHE A 287 9.09 11.32 -9.45
N ASN A 288 9.79 10.92 -10.51
CA ASN A 288 11.07 10.21 -10.45
C ASN A 288 12.29 11.10 -10.74
N GLY A 289 12.11 12.42 -10.72
CA GLY A 289 13.16 13.40 -11.04
C GLY A 289 13.19 13.84 -12.49
N GLY A 290 12.41 13.20 -13.37
CA GLY A 290 12.20 13.59 -14.75
C GLY A 290 10.89 14.37 -14.97
N VAL A 291 10.73 14.97 -16.10
CA VAL A 291 9.48 15.64 -16.50
C VAL A 291 9.04 15.05 -17.83
N PRO A 292 7.77 14.67 -18.00
CA PRO A 292 6.72 14.53 -17.01
C PRO A 292 6.92 13.31 -16.09
N ALA A 293 6.14 13.22 -15.03
CA ALA A 293 6.16 12.08 -14.11
C ALA A 293 5.98 10.75 -14.85
N ALA A 294 6.79 9.75 -14.49
CA ALA A 294 6.83 8.46 -15.19
C ALA A 294 5.51 7.70 -15.08
N THR A 295 4.78 7.85 -13.98
CA THR A 295 3.41 7.36 -13.88
C THR A 295 2.50 8.45 -13.35
N SER A 296 1.32 8.53 -13.93
CA SER A 296 0.29 9.48 -13.54
C SER A 296 -1.05 8.92 -13.97
N PHE A 297 -2.03 8.99 -13.08
CA PHE A 297 -3.39 8.59 -13.37
C PHE A 297 -4.37 9.58 -12.75
N ASN A 298 -5.45 9.83 -13.46
CA ASN A 298 -6.57 10.64 -13.02
C ASN A 298 -7.87 9.97 -13.47
N SER A 299 -8.75 9.68 -12.55
CA SER A 299 -10.01 8.97 -12.82
C SER A 299 -10.95 9.74 -13.75
N SER A 300 -10.80 11.06 -13.87
CA SER A 300 -11.54 11.88 -14.84
C SER A 300 -11.02 11.76 -16.27
N GLY A 301 -9.85 11.13 -16.48
CA GLY A 301 -9.15 11.11 -17.77
C GLY A 301 -8.35 12.38 -18.09
N ALA A 302 -8.41 13.41 -17.26
CA ALA A 302 -7.62 14.62 -17.44
C ALA A 302 -6.12 14.39 -17.13
N ALA A 303 -5.25 15.11 -17.80
CA ALA A 303 -3.81 15.03 -17.53
C ALA A 303 -3.47 15.74 -16.21
N ASN A 304 -2.76 15.05 -15.32
CA ASN A 304 -2.17 15.67 -14.14
C ASN A 304 -0.93 16.49 -14.54
N THR A 305 -0.65 17.53 -13.79
CA THR A 305 0.55 18.37 -14.03
C THR A 305 1.38 18.51 -12.76
N LEU A 306 2.68 18.71 -12.95
CA LEU A 306 3.64 19.01 -11.90
C LEU A 306 4.34 20.34 -12.24
N ALA A 307 4.41 21.23 -11.25
CA ALA A 307 5.07 22.53 -11.36
C ALA A 307 5.87 22.86 -10.11
N GLY A 308 6.78 23.83 -10.22
CA GLY A 308 7.65 24.27 -9.12
C GLY A 308 8.79 23.31 -8.84
N SER A 309 9.47 23.52 -7.73
CA SER A 309 10.61 22.72 -7.31
C SER A 309 10.56 22.30 -5.85
N VAL A 310 10.40 23.25 -4.90
CA VAL A 310 10.33 22.97 -3.45
C VAL A 310 9.56 24.11 -2.76
N PRO A 311 8.33 23.92 -2.34
CA PRO A 311 7.46 22.75 -2.59
C PRO A 311 7.06 22.61 -4.05
N TYR A 312 6.80 21.41 -4.47
CA TYR A 312 6.15 21.13 -5.76
C TYR A 312 4.66 21.47 -5.69
N THR A 313 4.04 21.70 -6.83
CA THR A 313 2.59 21.76 -6.98
C THR A 313 2.14 20.67 -7.95
N VAL A 314 1.37 19.71 -7.48
CA VAL A 314 0.74 18.66 -8.28
C VAL A 314 -0.72 19.03 -8.47
N ASN A 315 -1.14 19.23 -9.73
CA ASN A 315 -2.52 19.55 -10.06
C ASN A 315 -3.20 18.30 -10.63
N LEU A 316 -4.35 17.95 -10.03
CA LEU A 316 -5.19 16.83 -10.43
C LEU A 316 -6.55 17.38 -10.85
N PRO A 317 -6.77 17.64 -12.15
CA PRO A 317 -7.99 18.28 -12.63
C PRO A 317 -9.24 17.40 -12.53
N ASN A 318 -10.39 18.03 -12.36
CA ASN A 318 -11.72 17.44 -12.44
C ASN A 318 -12.04 16.34 -11.42
N ILE A 319 -11.29 16.27 -10.31
CA ILE A 319 -11.51 15.27 -9.23
C ILE A 319 -11.62 15.90 -7.84
N ALA A 320 -11.76 17.21 -7.74
CA ALA A 320 -11.83 17.93 -6.47
C ALA A 320 -13.21 17.80 -5.81
N VAL A 321 -13.49 16.63 -5.24
CA VAL A 321 -14.77 16.28 -4.62
C VAL A 321 -14.56 15.92 -3.15
N PRO A 322 -15.06 16.72 -2.18
CA PRO A 322 -15.02 16.37 -0.77
C PRO A 322 -16.10 15.33 -0.41
N PRO A 323 -15.93 14.56 0.68
CA PRO A 323 -14.73 14.48 1.54
C PRO A 323 -13.58 13.76 0.87
N ASP A 324 -12.35 14.15 1.19
CA ASP A 324 -11.17 13.67 0.49
C ASP A 324 -9.91 13.57 1.38
N THR A 325 -8.90 12.86 0.87
CA THR A 325 -7.60 12.67 1.51
C THR A 325 -6.47 12.72 0.48
N ALA A 326 -5.26 13.01 0.96
CA ALA A 326 -4.04 12.95 0.17
C ALA A 326 -2.90 12.29 0.96
N GLN A 327 -2.02 11.55 0.27
CA GLN A 327 -0.85 10.92 0.83
C GLN A 327 0.39 11.24 0.00
N VAL A 328 1.56 11.19 0.64
CA VAL A 328 2.86 11.39 -0.01
C VAL A 328 3.89 10.43 0.57
N THR A 329 4.61 9.74 -0.31
CA THR A 329 5.73 8.86 0.05
C THR A 329 6.98 9.26 -0.73
N ALA A 330 8.13 9.37 -0.05
CA ALA A 330 9.42 9.64 -0.70
C ALA A 330 9.88 8.44 -1.54
N PHE A 331 10.58 8.72 -2.66
CA PHE A 331 11.18 7.71 -3.53
C PHE A 331 12.68 7.91 -3.68
N GLY A 332 13.43 6.80 -3.75
CA GLY A 332 14.87 6.75 -3.99
C GLY A 332 15.70 6.38 -2.77
N PRO A 333 17.01 6.14 -2.96
CA PRO A 333 17.91 5.80 -1.89
C PRO A 333 18.13 6.99 -0.95
N GLY A 334 18.61 6.71 0.27
CA GLY A 334 18.93 7.75 1.26
C GLY A 334 17.78 8.04 2.22
N PRO A 335 18.07 8.77 3.31
CA PRO A 335 17.16 8.98 4.42
C PRO A 335 16.23 10.19 4.25
N ASP A 336 16.13 10.76 3.07
CA ASP A 336 15.19 11.82 2.75
C ASP A 336 13.74 11.35 2.94
N HIS A 337 12.87 12.27 3.29
CA HIS A 337 11.43 12.03 3.46
C HIS A 337 10.61 13.16 2.87
N CYS A 338 9.36 12.88 2.55
CA CYS A 338 8.46 13.87 1.97
C CYS A 338 7.19 14.02 2.82
N THR A 339 6.61 15.21 2.78
CA THR A 339 5.38 15.61 3.44
C THR A 339 4.53 16.45 2.52
N LEU A 340 3.37 16.90 2.96
CA LEU A 340 2.62 17.98 2.33
C LEU A 340 2.99 19.32 3.00
N ALA A 341 3.46 20.30 2.24
CA ALA A 341 3.82 21.62 2.75
C ALA A 341 2.62 22.41 3.31
N ALA A 342 1.43 22.09 2.85
CA ALA A 342 0.16 22.65 3.27
C ALA A 342 -0.96 21.64 3.02
N PRO A 343 -2.13 21.79 3.64
CA PRO A 343 -3.32 21.05 3.22
C PRO A 343 -3.58 21.28 1.73
N TRP A 344 -3.99 20.22 1.05
CA TRP A 344 -4.40 20.35 -0.36
C TRP A 344 -5.59 21.29 -0.49
N ASN A 345 -5.68 21.99 -1.59
CA ASN A 345 -6.83 22.83 -1.88
C ASN A 345 -7.63 22.30 -3.08
N ARG A 346 -8.85 22.75 -3.15
CA ARG A 346 -9.80 22.49 -4.23
C ARG A 346 -10.18 23.80 -4.88
N SER A 347 -9.81 23.97 -6.13
CA SER A 347 -10.09 25.21 -6.89
C SER A 347 -10.55 24.87 -8.30
N ALA A 348 -11.70 25.37 -8.69
CA ALA A 348 -12.28 25.17 -10.03
C ALA A 348 -12.27 23.69 -10.48
N GLY A 349 -12.64 22.76 -9.57
CA GLY A 349 -12.66 21.33 -9.86
C GLY A 349 -11.28 20.65 -9.82
N THR A 350 -10.20 21.41 -9.63
CA THR A 350 -8.83 20.88 -9.54
C THR A 350 -8.38 20.74 -8.09
N VAL A 351 -7.76 19.61 -7.78
CA VAL A 351 -7.02 19.42 -6.53
C VAL A 351 -5.58 19.86 -6.73
N ASN A 352 -5.08 20.67 -5.81
CA ASN A 352 -3.67 21.06 -5.78
C ASN A 352 -3.02 20.46 -4.53
N LEU A 353 -2.05 19.59 -4.72
CA LEU A 353 -1.23 18.99 -3.67
C LEU A 353 0.12 19.71 -3.64
N TYR A 354 0.72 19.78 -2.45
CA TYR A 354 1.97 20.52 -2.22
C TYR A 354 3.06 19.63 -1.61
N PRO A 355 3.56 18.61 -2.33
CA PRO A 355 4.65 17.78 -1.83
C PRO A 355 5.91 18.62 -1.57
N ILE A 356 6.54 18.36 -0.44
CA ILE A 356 7.84 18.92 -0.08
C ILE A 356 8.68 17.81 0.55
N CYS A 357 9.94 17.71 0.13
CA CYS A 357 10.84 16.70 0.66
C CYS A 357 11.99 17.37 1.43
N PHE A 358 12.57 16.62 2.36
CA PHE A 358 13.61 17.09 3.26
C PHE A 358 14.76 16.09 3.30
N ASN A 359 15.97 16.58 3.40
CA ASN A 359 17.16 15.78 3.64
C ASN A 359 17.27 15.37 5.13
N ALA A 360 18.31 14.63 5.46
CA ALA A 360 18.60 14.16 6.82
C ALA A 360 18.68 15.26 7.88
N SER A 361 19.07 16.48 7.50
CA SER A 361 19.16 17.65 8.42
C SER A 361 17.84 18.42 8.51
N GLY A 362 16.79 18.00 7.82
CA GLY A 362 15.49 18.69 7.80
C GLY A 362 15.45 19.92 6.88
N SER A 363 16.44 20.09 6.01
CA SER A 363 16.42 21.14 5.00
C SER A 363 15.64 20.69 3.77
N PRO A 364 14.85 21.60 3.15
CA PRO A 364 14.13 21.28 1.93
C PRO A 364 15.08 20.78 0.81
N LEU A 365 14.64 19.77 0.09
CA LEU A 365 15.43 19.10 -0.95
C LEU A 365 14.55 18.79 -2.17
N PRO A 366 14.98 19.12 -3.40
CA PRO A 366 14.38 18.54 -4.60
C PRO A 366 14.60 17.02 -4.57
N SER A 367 13.53 16.27 -4.34
CA SER A 367 13.58 14.81 -4.29
C SER A 367 12.39 14.20 -5.01
N ARG A 368 12.43 12.90 -5.18
CA ARG A 368 11.43 12.09 -5.88
C ARG A 368 10.37 11.61 -4.90
N PHE A 369 9.14 11.46 -5.37
CA PHE A 369 8.02 11.08 -4.51
C PHE A 369 6.88 10.43 -5.28
N PHE A 370 6.07 9.69 -4.58
CA PHE A 370 4.70 9.35 -4.94
C PHE A 370 3.74 10.29 -4.23
N THR A 371 2.65 10.64 -4.88
CA THR A 371 1.54 11.35 -4.23
C THR A 371 0.22 10.85 -4.78
N ALA A 372 -0.75 10.66 -3.89
CA ALA A 372 -2.08 10.19 -4.22
C ALA A 372 -3.15 11.08 -3.57
N TYR A 373 -4.26 11.21 -4.27
CA TYR A 373 -5.48 11.84 -3.80
C TYR A 373 -6.65 10.91 -4.00
N THR A 374 -7.59 10.92 -3.07
CA THR A 374 -8.81 10.13 -3.15
C THR A 374 -9.95 10.87 -2.47
N SER A 375 -11.09 10.97 -3.17
CA SER A 375 -12.38 11.35 -2.60
C SER A 375 -13.07 10.12 -2.01
N ALA A 376 -14.06 10.35 -1.16
CA ALA A 376 -14.97 9.32 -0.66
C ALA A 376 -16.08 8.95 -1.66
N SER A 377 -16.28 9.73 -2.73
CA SER A 377 -17.37 9.58 -3.71
C SER A 377 -16.87 9.47 -5.15
#